data_96f0d645cc058650a314c6c336276760
#
_entry.id   96f0d645cc058650a314c6c336276760
#
_cell.length_a   1.000
_cell.length_b   1.000
_cell.length_c   1.000
_cell.angle_alpha   90.00
_cell.angle_beta   90.00
_cell.angle_gamma   90.00
#
_symmetry.space_group_name_H-M   'P 1'
#
loop_
_entity.id
_entity.type
_entity.pdbx_description
1 polymer ?
#
loop_
_entity_poly.entity_id
_entity_poly.type
_entity_poly.pdbx_seq_one_letter_code
_entity_poly.pdbx_strand_id
1 'polypeptide(L)'
;EQVLRTMNPGYWRWDWEADSPGDWASLDVRDDLIVEGVGSVTPANIAAAKERGTVVSVLIDGPRDQRRERAIAREPDYEQWFETWEAQEKDYFATKAAEADLVWEWS
;
A
#
# COMPACT_ATOMS: atom_id res chain seq x y z
N GLU A 1 8.93 -2.46 5.06
CA GLU A 1 10.37 -2.64 5.33
C GLU A 1 10.60 -3.66 6.45
N GLN A 2 10.17 -3.41 7.68
CA GLN A 2 10.39 -4.30 8.83
C GLN A 2 9.84 -5.71 8.61
N VAL A 3 8.70 -5.82 7.95
CA VAL A 3 8.03 -7.10 7.66
C VAL A 3 8.93 -8.07 6.88
N LEU A 4 9.73 -7.55 5.96
CA LEU A 4 10.56 -8.37 5.06
C LEU A 4 11.99 -8.58 5.57
N ARG A 5 12.49 -7.74 6.47
CA ARG A 5 13.88 -7.77 6.93
C ARG A 5 14.15 -8.63 8.15
N THR A 6 13.15 -9.30 8.69
CA THR A 6 13.31 -10.15 9.86
C THR A 6 13.64 -11.59 9.49
N MET A 7 14.18 -12.35 10.43
CA MET A 7 14.42 -13.80 10.25
C MET A 7 13.11 -14.60 10.17
N ASN A 8 12.03 -14.05 10.69
CA ASN A 8 10.68 -14.62 10.65
C ASN A 8 9.72 -13.62 10.02
N PRO A 9 9.74 -13.47 8.68
CA PRO A 9 8.90 -12.48 8.01
C PRO A 9 7.43 -12.72 8.26
N GLY A 10 6.71 -11.64 8.51
CA GLY A 10 5.28 -11.70 8.75
C GLY A 10 4.78 -10.38 9.33
N TYR A 11 3.53 -10.40 9.71
CA TYR A 11 2.89 -9.23 10.29
C TYR A 11 1.73 -9.63 11.20
N TRP A 12 1.38 -8.72 12.10
CA TRP A 12 0.17 -8.84 12.89
C TRP A 12 -1.02 -8.38 12.06
N ARG A 13 -2.01 -9.25 11.90
CA ARG A 13 -3.28 -8.87 11.28
C ARG A 13 -3.99 -7.88 12.18
N TRP A 14 -4.58 -6.85 11.59
CA TRP A 14 -5.36 -5.89 12.35
C TRP A 14 -6.77 -6.45 12.61
N ASP A 15 -7.18 -6.44 13.86
CA ASP A 15 -8.54 -6.79 14.26
C ASP A 15 -9.39 -5.52 14.27
N TRP A 16 -10.23 -5.38 13.27
CA TRP A 16 -11.06 -4.19 13.09
C TRP A 16 -12.18 -4.06 14.14
N GLU A 17 -12.65 -5.17 14.71
CA GLU A 17 -13.65 -5.15 15.78
C GLU A 17 -13.04 -4.69 17.10
N ALA A 18 -11.88 -5.21 17.43
CA ALA A 18 -11.16 -4.86 18.65
C ALA A 18 -10.31 -3.59 18.52
N ASP A 19 -10.14 -3.05 17.30
CA ASP A 19 -9.27 -1.91 16.99
C ASP A 19 -7.85 -2.11 17.54
N SER A 20 -7.29 -3.28 17.34
CA SER A 20 -5.99 -3.70 17.86
C SER A 20 -5.35 -4.79 16.99
N PRO A 21 -4.04 -5.04 17.16
CA PRO A 21 -3.40 -6.18 16.50
C PRO A 21 -4.04 -7.50 16.91
N GLY A 22 -4.30 -8.35 15.93
CA GLY A 22 -4.84 -9.69 16.10
C GLY A 22 -3.78 -10.78 15.92
N ASP A 23 -4.08 -11.78 15.10
CA ASP A 23 -3.20 -12.92 14.89
C ASP A 23 -1.98 -12.60 14.01
N TRP A 24 -0.89 -13.33 14.25
CA TRP A 24 0.30 -13.26 13.41
C TRP A 24 0.08 -13.99 12.09
N ALA A 25 0.47 -13.34 10.98
CA ALA A 25 0.49 -13.94 9.65
C ALA A 25 1.93 -14.05 9.18
N SER A 26 2.42 -15.29 9.03
CA SER A 26 3.76 -15.56 8.51
C SER A 26 3.80 -15.42 6.99
N LEU A 27 4.92 -14.93 6.46
CA LEU A 27 5.20 -14.87 5.02
C LEU A 27 6.27 -15.91 4.68
N ASP A 28 6.06 -16.67 3.61
CA ASP A 28 7.10 -17.53 3.07
C ASP A 28 7.97 -16.72 2.09
N VAL A 29 9.23 -16.55 2.45
CA VAL A 29 10.18 -15.76 1.65
C VAL A 29 10.54 -16.40 0.30
N ARG A 30 10.15 -17.65 0.08
CA ARG A 30 10.35 -18.37 -1.19
C ARG A 30 9.22 -18.12 -2.17
N ASP A 31 8.06 -17.66 -1.70
CA ASP A 31 6.92 -17.34 -2.53
C ASP A 31 7.07 -15.97 -3.20
N ASP A 32 6.45 -15.84 -4.36
CA ASP A 32 6.25 -14.53 -4.95
C ASP A 32 5.27 -13.73 -4.10
N LEU A 33 5.57 -12.46 -3.88
CA LEU A 33 4.76 -11.57 -3.05
C LEU A 33 4.23 -10.39 -3.84
N ILE A 34 2.98 -10.08 -3.63
CA ILE A 34 2.38 -8.81 -4.05
C ILE A 34 2.14 -7.98 -2.79
N VAL A 35 2.78 -6.82 -2.72
CA VAL A 35 2.54 -5.85 -1.66
C VAL A 35 1.74 -4.69 -2.26
N GLU A 36 0.53 -4.50 -1.78
CA GLU A 36 -0.32 -3.44 -2.27
C GLU A 36 -0.71 -2.48 -1.15
N GLY A 37 -1.04 -1.28 -1.52
CA GLY A 37 -1.57 -0.28 -0.62
C GLY A 37 -1.07 1.12 -0.95
N VAL A 38 -1.84 2.10 -0.55
CA VAL A 38 -1.45 3.50 -0.62
C VAL A 38 -0.22 3.71 0.26
N GLY A 39 0.81 4.33 -0.29
CA GLY A 39 2.05 4.57 0.46
C GLY A 39 3.02 3.39 0.50
N SER A 40 2.76 2.28 -0.19
CA SER A 40 3.64 1.12 -0.18
C SER A 40 4.94 1.31 -0.97
N VAL A 41 4.92 2.13 -2.02
CA VAL A 41 6.07 2.34 -2.92
C VAL A 41 6.93 3.48 -2.39
N THR A 42 7.91 3.15 -1.58
CA THR A 42 8.91 4.07 -1.04
C THR A 42 10.31 3.53 -1.32
N PRO A 43 11.36 4.39 -1.32
CA PRO A 43 12.74 3.91 -1.48
C PRO A 43 13.13 2.84 -0.47
N ALA A 44 12.74 3.00 0.79
CA ALA A 44 13.04 2.04 1.85
C ALA A 44 12.34 0.69 1.64
N ASN A 45 11.06 0.72 1.25
CA ASN A 45 10.32 -0.50 0.98
C ASN A 45 10.86 -1.26 -0.24
N ILE A 46 11.20 -0.53 -1.30
CA ILE A 46 11.82 -1.12 -2.50
C ILE A 46 13.17 -1.74 -2.15
N ALA A 47 14.00 -1.05 -1.40
CA ALA A 47 15.31 -1.57 -0.98
C ALA A 47 15.17 -2.86 -0.16
N ALA A 48 14.23 -2.90 0.78
CA ALA A 48 13.94 -4.10 1.57
C ALA A 48 13.46 -5.27 0.71
N ALA A 49 12.60 -5.01 -0.26
CA ALA A 49 12.09 -6.03 -1.17
C ALA A 49 13.20 -6.55 -2.10
N LYS A 50 14.09 -5.69 -2.58
CA LYS A 50 15.23 -6.08 -3.44
C LYS A 50 16.22 -7.02 -2.74
N GLU A 51 16.30 -6.99 -1.44
CA GLU A 51 17.11 -7.95 -0.68
C GLU A 51 16.56 -9.39 -0.80
N ARG A 52 15.28 -9.54 -1.16
CA ARG A 52 14.61 -10.83 -1.31
C ARG A 52 14.55 -11.33 -2.75
N GLY A 53 14.64 -10.46 -3.73
CA GLY A 53 14.55 -10.84 -5.13
C GLY A 53 14.31 -9.67 -6.06
N THR A 54 13.84 -9.99 -7.26
CA THR A 54 13.50 -8.99 -8.27
C THR A 54 12.22 -8.27 -7.87
N VAL A 55 12.23 -6.95 -8.00
CA VAL A 55 11.09 -6.08 -7.66
C VAL A 55 10.60 -5.35 -8.88
N VAL A 56 9.29 -5.35 -9.07
CA VAL A 56 8.60 -4.49 -10.05
C VAL A 56 7.59 -3.66 -9.27
N SER A 57 7.70 -2.34 -9.37
CA SER A 57 6.77 -1.41 -8.77
C SER A 57 5.79 -0.86 -9.81
N VAL A 58 4.52 -0.83 -9.46
CA VAL A 58 3.44 -0.38 -10.34
C VAL A 58 2.61 0.68 -9.61
N LEU A 59 2.44 1.83 -10.24
CA LEU A 59 1.47 2.82 -9.83
C LEU A 59 0.21 2.65 -10.66
N ILE A 60 -0.93 2.50 -9.99
CA ILE A 60 -2.24 2.47 -10.62
C ILE A 60 -2.92 3.78 -10.31
N ASP A 61 -3.28 4.53 -11.34
CA ASP A 61 -3.87 5.85 -11.19
C ASP A 61 -5.08 6.01 -12.11
N GLY A 62 -5.91 7.00 -11.82
CA GLY A 62 -7.08 7.34 -12.61
C GLY A 62 -7.63 8.72 -12.25
N PRO A 63 -8.61 9.23 -13.03
CA PRO A 63 -9.18 10.54 -12.79
C PRO A 63 -9.74 10.68 -11.37
N ARG A 64 -9.46 11.84 -10.74
CA ARG A 64 -9.84 12.11 -9.34
C ARG A 64 -11.33 11.86 -9.06
N ASP A 65 -12.19 12.38 -9.91
CA ASP A 65 -13.63 12.28 -9.67
C ASP A 65 -14.12 10.84 -9.76
N GLN A 66 -13.57 10.05 -10.67
CA GLN A 66 -13.89 8.63 -10.78
C GLN A 66 -13.34 7.83 -9.57
N ARG A 67 -12.14 8.17 -9.09
CA ARG A 67 -11.58 7.55 -7.87
C ARG A 67 -12.48 7.81 -6.66
N ARG A 68 -12.93 9.05 -6.51
CA ARG A 68 -13.85 9.45 -5.45
C ARG A 68 -15.18 8.70 -5.55
N GLU A 69 -15.78 8.68 -6.71
CA GLU A 69 -17.04 8.00 -6.95
C GLU A 69 -16.97 6.51 -6.62
N ARG A 70 -15.92 5.83 -7.08
CA ARG A 70 -15.70 4.40 -6.80
C ARG A 70 -15.47 4.12 -5.31
N ALA A 71 -14.71 4.96 -4.63
CA ALA A 71 -14.47 4.82 -3.21
C ALA A 71 -15.75 4.95 -2.40
N ILE A 72 -16.59 5.94 -2.69
CA ILE A 72 -17.86 6.17 -2.01
C ILE A 72 -18.87 5.06 -2.33
N ALA A 73 -18.90 4.57 -3.58
CA ALA A 73 -19.77 3.47 -3.97
C ALA A 73 -19.43 2.18 -3.21
N ARG A 74 -18.15 1.93 -2.96
CA ARG A 74 -17.68 0.77 -2.20
C ARG A 74 -17.97 0.91 -0.71
N GLU A 75 -17.70 2.07 -0.16
CA GLU A 75 -17.91 2.39 1.25
C GLU A 75 -18.48 3.81 1.40
N PRO A 76 -19.79 3.95 1.61
CA PRO A 76 -20.42 5.28 1.69
C PRO A 76 -19.83 6.21 2.76
N ASP A 77 -19.31 5.67 3.85
CA ASP A 77 -18.68 6.45 4.91
C ASP A 77 -17.37 7.13 4.47
N TYR A 78 -16.80 6.72 3.33
CA TYR A 78 -15.62 7.31 2.75
C TYR A 78 -15.80 8.79 2.36
N GLU A 79 -17.01 9.23 2.09
CA GLU A 79 -17.27 10.60 1.66
C GLU A 79 -16.73 11.63 2.66
N GLN A 80 -16.95 11.41 3.96
CA GLN A 80 -16.48 12.31 5.01
C GLN A 80 -14.97 12.35 5.18
N TRP A 81 -14.26 11.29 4.76
CA TRP A 81 -12.82 11.15 4.94
C TRP A 81 -12.01 11.35 3.67
N PHE A 82 -12.65 11.41 2.52
CA PHE A 82 -11.97 11.41 1.23
C PHE A 82 -10.96 12.55 1.09
N GLU A 83 -11.32 13.77 1.48
CA GLU A 83 -10.43 14.93 1.37
C GLU A 83 -9.21 14.80 2.27
N THR A 84 -9.39 14.27 3.48
CA THR A 84 -8.28 14.02 4.42
C THR A 84 -7.31 13.01 3.84
N TRP A 85 -7.79 11.91 3.33
CA TRP A 85 -6.95 10.87 2.74
C TRP A 85 -6.31 11.32 1.44
N GLU A 86 -7.00 12.09 0.61
CA GLU A 86 -6.41 12.68 -0.59
C GLU A 86 -5.26 13.63 -0.24
N ALA A 87 -5.39 14.42 0.80
CA ALA A 87 -4.31 15.29 1.26
C ALA A 87 -3.09 14.48 1.74
N GLN A 88 -3.32 13.38 2.44
CA GLN A 88 -2.24 12.47 2.87
C GLN A 88 -1.55 11.80 1.67
N GLU A 89 -2.31 11.38 0.67
CA GLU A 89 -1.75 10.84 -0.58
C GLU A 89 -0.89 11.86 -1.31
N LYS A 90 -1.35 13.09 -1.43
CA LYS A 90 -0.58 14.17 -2.06
C LYS A 90 0.74 14.42 -1.35
N ASP A 91 0.74 14.42 -0.02
CA ASP A 91 1.96 14.54 0.77
C ASP A 91 2.90 13.37 0.52
N TYR A 92 2.38 12.15 0.53
CA TYR A 92 3.15 10.95 0.24
C TYR A 92 3.82 11.02 -1.15
N PHE A 93 3.07 11.36 -2.20
CA PHE A 93 3.62 11.46 -3.55
C PHE A 93 4.64 12.58 -3.68
N ALA A 94 4.49 13.68 -2.93
CA ALA A 94 5.42 14.79 -2.95
C ALA A 94 6.73 14.51 -2.20
N THR A 95 6.69 13.71 -1.12
CA THR A 95 7.79 13.63 -0.16
C THR A 95 8.36 12.23 0.08
N LYS A 96 7.59 11.17 -0.14
CA LYS A 96 7.95 9.81 0.29
C LYS A 96 7.94 8.77 -0.81
N ALA A 97 7.16 8.99 -1.87
CA ALA A 97 7.03 8.01 -2.94
C ALA A 97 8.32 7.85 -3.74
N ALA A 98 8.68 6.61 -4.03
CA ALA A 98 9.65 6.31 -5.07
C ALA A 98 8.99 6.37 -6.44
N GLU A 99 9.79 6.59 -7.49
CA GLU A 99 9.32 6.47 -8.85
C GLU A 99 8.97 5.00 -9.15
N ALA A 100 7.77 4.76 -9.70
CA ALA A 100 7.35 3.43 -10.07
C ALA A 100 7.96 2.98 -11.39
N ASP A 101 8.25 1.68 -11.51
CA ASP A 101 8.77 1.11 -12.76
C ASP A 101 7.73 1.20 -13.88
N LEU A 102 6.47 0.99 -13.53
CA LEU A 102 5.35 1.04 -14.46
C LEU A 102 4.24 1.95 -13.90
N VAL A 103 3.59 2.68 -14.79
CA VAL A 103 2.39 3.45 -14.44
C VAL A 103 1.24 2.95 -15.32
N TRP A 104 0.16 2.51 -14.68
CA TRP A 104 -1.05 2.12 -15.36
C TRP A 104 -2.17 3.10 -15.03
N GLU A 105 -2.63 3.83 -16.05
CA GLU A 105 -3.71 4.79 -15.92
C GLU A 105 -4.99 4.23 -16.54
N TRP A 106 -6.08 4.32 -15.80
CA TRP A 106 -7.42 3.99 -16.29
C TRP A 106 -8.27 5.26 -16.46
N SER A 107 -9.22 5.18 -17.35
CA SER A 107 -10.06 6.34 -17.68
C SER A 107 -11.55 6.04 -17.52
#